data_86eeefeebbd0197fad1c0e4802b78cdf
#
_entry.id   86eeefeebbd0197fad1c0e4802b78cdf
#
_cell.length_a   1.000
_cell.length_b   1.000
_cell.length_c   1.000
_cell.angle_alpha   90.00
_cell.angle_beta   90.00
_cell.angle_gamma   90.00
#
_symmetry.space_group_name_H-M   'P 1'
#
loop_
_entity.id
_entity.type
_entity.pdbx_description
1 polymer ?
#
loop_
_entity_poly.entity_id
_entity_poly.type
_entity_poly.pdbx_seq_one_letter_code
_entity_poly.pdbx_strand_id
1 'polypeptide(L)'
;IDTNQSEKKWTKIAQWPTVPREQATATIIDGKIYVFGGIGKDKSGVITLQKDVYSYDIAKDKWEKLMTRPPVSLAGHVSFIHNGHAVSTGGVNENIFNGYFSDVELSKGNSALTEKVNRDYFSKPADDYFLNNHIISYDPSKNQWKNLGTTPFPGTAGSSVIFAEQQIYILGGERKPGLRSVRSWTGELSHDRIKWSELPPVASP
;
A
#
# COMPACT_ATOMS: atom_id res chain seq x y z
N ILE A 1 19.58 7.21 11.34
CA ILE A 1 20.26 8.19 12.23
C ILE A 1 19.80 7.92 13.64
N ASP A 2 20.73 7.71 14.57
CA ASP A 2 20.42 7.73 15.99
C ASP A 2 20.33 9.19 16.46
N THR A 3 19.14 9.62 16.81
CA THR A 3 18.86 11.00 17.22
C THR A 3 19.38 11.35 18.61
N ASN A 4 19.77 10.35 19.40
CA ASN A 4 20.32 10.52 20.76
C ASN A 4 21.84 10.75 20.76
N GLN A 5 22.51 10.57 19.63
CA GLN A 5 23.95 10.83 19.52
C GLN A 5 24.23 12.31 19.20
N SER A 6 25.32 12.83 19.75
CA SER A 6 25.77 14.20 19.50
C SER A 6 26.15 14.45 18.02
N GLU A 7 26.68 13.42 17.34
CA GLU A 7 26.90 13.42 15.89
C GLU A 7 25.89 12.49 15.20
N LYS A 8 25.05 13.08 14.35
CA LYS A 8 24.05 12.33 13.56
C LYS A 8 24.68 11.81 12.28
N LYS A 9 25.04 10.53 12.25
CA LYS A 9 25.61 9.87 11.06
C LYS A 9 24.64 8.85 10.47
N TRP A 10 24.57 8.78 9.15
CA TRP A 10 23.93 7.69 8.44
C TRP A 10 24.84 6.45 8.51
N THR A 11 24.30 5.35 8.95
CA THR A 11 24.96 4.04 8.91
C THR A 11 24.24 3.14 7.93
N LYS A 12 25.02 2.36 7.18
CA LYS A 12 24.45 1.35 6.26
C LYS A 12 23.94 0.19 7.10
N ILE A 13 22.72 -0.22 6.86
CA ILE A 13 22.08 -1.40 7.44
C ILE A 13 22.06 -2.54 6.41
N ALA A 14 21.60 -3.75 6.82
CA ALA A 14 21.45 -4.89 5.94
C ALA A 14 20.65 -4.52 4.68
N GLN A 15 21.17 -4.92 3.52
CA GLN A 15 20.57 -4.61 2.23
C GLN A 15 19.20 -5.28 2.09
N TRP A 16 18.27 -4.57 1.45
CA TRP A 16 16.97 -5.13 1.05
C TRP A 16 17.14 -6.42 0.24
N PRO A 17 16.50 -7.55 0.63
CA PRO A 17 16.89 -8.89 0.15
C PRO A 17 16.24 -9.31 -1.19
N THR A 18 15.44 -8.46 -1.80
CA THR A 18 14.69 -8.82 -3.01
C THR A 18 14.66 -7.66 -4.00
N VAL A 19 13.85 -7.76 -5.05
CA VAL A 19 13.71 -6.71 -6.05
C VAL A 19 13.32 -5.38 -5.41
N PRO A 20 13.89 -4.27 -5.88
CA PRO A 20 13.45 -2.94 -5.47
C PRO A 20 11.95 -2.79 -5.70
N ARG A 21 11.28 -2.11 -4.80
CA ARG A 21 9.84 -1.85 -4.92
C ARG A 21 9.50 -0.43 -4.49
N GLU A 22 8.50 0.10 -5.11
CA GLU A 22 7.90 1.39 -4.80
C GLU A 22 6.46 1.21 -4.33
N GLN A 23 5.86 2.24 -3.73
CA GLN A 23 4.49 2.21 -3.22
C GLN A 23 4.20 1.09 -2.19
N ALA A 24 5.24 0.54 -1.57
CA ALA A 24 5.10 -0.31 -0.40
C ALA A 24 4.87 0.54 0.85
N THR A 25 4.27 -0.03 1.88
CA THR A 25 4.24 0.58 3.21
C THR A 25 5.14 -0.16 4.17
N ALA A 26 5.62 0.57 5.18
CA ALA A 26 6.41 0.01 6.26
C ALA A 26 5.82 0.46 7.60
N THR A 27 5.74 -0.45 8.56
CA THR A 27 5.31 -0.20 9.93
C THR A 27 6.29 -0.79 10.93
N ILE A 28 6.44 -0.16 12.09
CA ILE A 28 7.32 -0.65 13.16
C ILE A 28 6.46 -1.26 14.27
N ILE A 29 6.63 -2.55 14.55
CA ILE A 29 5.95 -3.26 15.63
C ILE A 29 7.01 -4.07 16.39
N ASP A 30 7.09 -3.91 17.70
CA ASP A 30 7.97 -4.65 18.60
C ASP A 30 9.43 -4.74 18.12
N GLY A 31 10.02 -3.60 17.74
CA GLY A 31 11.41 -3.50 17.31
C GLY A 31 11.71 -4.08 15.92
N LYS A 32 10.68 -4.44 15.16
CA LYS A 32 10.82 -4.89 13.77
C LYS A 32 10.09 -3.95 12.81
N ILE A 33 10.67 -3.74 11.64
CA ILE A 33 10.03 -3.03 10.53
C ILE A 33 9.39 -4.10 9.62
N TYR A 34 8.07 -4.03 9.43
CA TYR A 34 7.33 -4.87 8.50
C TYR A 34 7.07 -4.11 7.22
N VAL A 35 7.41 -4.73 6.07
CA VAL A 35 7.20 -4.16 4.75
C VAL A 35 6.18 -4.99 3.99
N PHE A 36 5.12 -4.31 3.51
CA PHE A 36 3.99 -4.91 2.84
C PHE A 36 3.86 -4.41 1.41
N GLY A 37 3.62 -5.33 0.49
CA GLY A 37 3.22 -5.02 -0.87
C GLY A 37 4.24 -4.21 -1.68
N GLY A 38 3.72 -3.29 -2.46
CA GLY A 38 4.48 -2.46 -3.40
C GLY A 38 4.51 -3.02 -4.81
N ILE A 39 5.18 -2.30 -5.68
CA ILE A 39 5.31 -2.58 -7.10
C ILE A 39 6.78 -2.82 -7.40
N GLY A 40 7.09 -3.85 -8.15
CA GLY A 40 8.46 -4.17 -8.57
C GLY A 40 8.46 -5.05 -9.82
N LYS A 41 9.62 -5.24 -10.41
CA LYS A 41 9.77 -6.16 -11.55
C LYS A 41 9.76 -7.60 -11.06
N ASP A 42 9.07 -8.46 -11.77
CA ASP A 42 9.19 -9.90 -11.58
C ASP A 42 10.47 -10.47 -12.21
N LYS A 43 10.61 -11.79 -12.20
CA LYS A 43 11.79 -12.48 -12.79
C LYS A 43 11.90 -12.31 -14.30
N SER A 44 10.81 -12.02 -14.99
CA SER A 44 10.78 -11.75 -16.43
C SER A 44 11.03 -10.29 -16.78
N GLY A 45 11.13 -9.41 -15.77
CA GLY A 45 11.31 -7.97 -15.92
C GLY A 45 10.00 -7.20 -16.07
N VAL A 46 8.84 -7.86 -15.98
CA VAL A 46 7.52 -7.23 -16.05
C VAL A 46 7.19 -6.59 -14.72
N ILE A 47 6.64 -5.38 -14.77
CA ILE A 47 6.16 -4.66 -13.58
C ILE A 47 4.90 -5.34 -13.04
N THR A 48 4.91 -5.67 -11.76
CA THR A 48 3.80 -6.38 -11.09
C THR A 48 3.73 -6.04 -9.61
N LEU A 49 2.56 -6.25 -9.01
CA LEU A 49 2.38 -6.11 -7.57
C LEU A 49 3.09 -7.24 -6.82
N GLN A 50 3.78 -6.86 -5.75
CA GLN A 50 4.51 -7.78 -4.88
C GLN A 50 3.62 -8.16 -3.69
N LYS A 51 3.45 -9.46 -3.46
CA LYS A 51 2.58 -10.00 -2.38
C LYS A 51 3.35 -10.59 -1.20
N ASP A 52 4.66 -10.64 -1.29
CA ASP A 52 5.47 -11.13 -0.18
C ASP A 52 5.63 -10.06 0.91
N VAL A 53 5.79 -10.54 2.12
CA VAL A 53 5.96 -9.72 3.33
C VAL A 53 7.36 -9.96 3.87
N TYR A 54 8.03 -8.89 4.27
CA TYR A 54 9.32 -8.95 4.91
C TYR A 54 9.29 -8.25 6.25
N SER A 55 10.06 -8.77 7.20
CA SER A 55 10.39 -8.07 8.44
C SER A 55 11.89 -7.80 8.52
N TYR A 56 12.24 -6.66 9.09
CA TYR A 56 13.61 -6.29 9.44
C TYR A 56 13.72 -6.18 10.95
N ASP A 57 14.53 -7.05 11.55
CA ASP A 57 14.85 -7.02 12.98
C ASP A 57 15.94 -5.95 13.19
N ILE A 58 15.56 -4.84 13.83
CA ILE A 58 16.45 -3.68 14.02
C ILE A 58 17.66 -4.04 14.89
N ALA A 59 17.45 -4.86 15.94
CA ALA A 59 18.53 -5.22 16.87
C ALA A 59 19.54 -6.19 16.25
N LYS A 60 19.09 -7.02 15.29
CA LYS A 60 19.95 -8.02 14.64
C LYS A 60 20.49 -7.57 13.29
N ASP A 61 20.06 -6.41 12.78
CA ASP A 61 20.37 -5.93 11.42
C ASP A 61 20.09 -7.01 10.36
N LYS A 62 18.89 -7.60 10.40
CA LYS A 62 18.56 -8.76 9.55
C LYS A 62 17.16 -8.72 8.98
N TRP A 63 17.06 -8.96 7.68
CA TRP A 63 15.80 -9.20 6.98
C TRP A 63 15.36 -10.65 7.03
N GLU A 64 14.06 -10.85 7.11
CA GLU A 64 13.40 -12.15 7.03
C GLU A 64 12.19 -12.07 6.11
N LYS A 65 12.07 -13.04 5.19
CA LYS A 65 10.86 -13.22 4.40
C LYS A 65 9.85 -14.01 5.22
N LEU A 66 8.67 -13.45 5.43
CA LEU A 66 7.63 -14.11 6.21
C LEU A 66 6.81 -15.05 5.30
N MET A 67 6.44 -16.21 5.84
CA MET A 67 5.61 -17.20 5.16
C MET A 67 4.13 -16.82 5.27
N THR A 68 3.80 -15.64 4.76
CA THR A 68 2.44 -15.09 4.73
C THR A 68 2.24 -14.23 3.49
N ARG A 69 0.97 -13.97 3.16
CA ARG A 69 0.58 -13.06 2.08
C ARG A 69 -0.68 -12.30 2.48
N PRO A 70 -0.78 -11.01 2.19
CA PRO A 70 -2.02 -10.28 2.39
C PRO A 70 -3.14 -10.87 1.52
N PRO A 71 -4.38 -10.90 2.01
CA PRO A 71 -5.53 -11.44 1.27
C PRO A 71 -5.91 -10.59 0.05
N VAL A 72 -5.48 -9.33 0.02
CA VAL A 72 -5.67 -8.39 -1.08
C VAL A 72 -4.32 -7.77 -1.46
N SER A 73 -4.21 -7.29 -2.67
CA SER A 73 -2.99 -6.62 -3.15
C SER A 73 -2.79 -5.29 -2.45
N LEU A 74 -1.55 -5.02 -2.11
CA LEU A 74 -1.15 -3.83 -1.36
C LEU A 74 -0.09 -3.05 -2.16
N ALA A 75 -0.51 -2.01 -2.89
CA ALA A 75 0.38 -1.04 -3.50
C ALA A 75 -0.32 0.32 -3.56
N GLY A 76 0.37 1.38 -3.17
CA GLY A 76 -0.24 2.70 -2.98
C GLY A 76 -1.28 2.77 -1.87
N HIS A 77 -1.39 1.71 -1.06
CA HIS A 77 -2.29 1.62 0.10
C HIS A 77 -1.78 2.47 1.25
N VAL A 78 -2.64 2.71 2.23
CA VAL A 78 -2.26 3.32 3.49
C VAL A 78 -2.16 2.27 4.59
N SER A 79 -1.24 2.48 5.54
CA SER A 79 -1.09 1.62 6.71
C SER A 79 -0.87 2.43 7.98
N PHE A 80 -1.43 1.95 9.08
CA PHE A 80 -1.22 2.49 10.43
C PHE A 80 -1.15 1.35 11.44
N ILE A 81 -0.72 1.65 12.66
CA ILE A 81 -0.62 0.66 13.73
C ILE A 81 -1.77 0.85 14.71
N HIS A 82 -2.46 -0.24 15.03
CA HIS A 82 -3.47 -0.28 16.08
C HIS A 82 -3.32 -1.57 16.90
N ASN A 83 -3.18 -1.42 18.23
CA ASN A 83 -3.04 -2.54 19.18
C ASN A 83 -1.96 -3.56 18.78
N GLY A 84 -0.81 -3.10 18.31
CA GLY A 84 0.30 -3.98 17.89
C GLY A 84 0.08 -4.69 16.54
N HIS A 85 -0.97 -4.33 15.80
CA HIS A 85 -1.26 -4.85 14.46
C HIS A 85 -1.03 -3.79 13.39
N ALA A 86 -0.59 -4.20 12.21
CA ALA A 86 -0.57 -3.34 11.04
C ALA A 86 -1.93 -3.39 10.34
N VAL A 87 -2.62 -2.27 10.27
CA VAL A 87 -3.91 -2.14 9.58
C VAL A 87 -3.70 -1.42 8.26
N SER A 88 -4.25 -1.97 7.17
CA SER A 88 -4.07 -1.44 5.82
C SER A 88 -5.40 -1.36 5.07
N THR A 89 -5.53 -0.35 4.21
CA THR A 89 -6.68 -0.19 3.31
C THR A 89 -6.30 0.61 2.05
N GLY A 90 -7.11 0.51 1.02
CA GLY A 90 -6.87 1.19 -0.25
C GLY A 90 -5.83 0.49 -1.14
N GLY A 91 -5.35 1.22 -2.12
CA GLY A 91 -4.37 0.75 -3.08
C GLY A 91 -4.96 0.29 -4.42
N VAL A 92 -4.11 -0.10 -5.33
CA VAL A 92 -4.46 -0.41 -6.72
C VAL A 92 -5.20 -1.74 -6.86
N ASN A 93 -6.04 -1.83 -7.89
CA ASN A 93 -6.62 -3.10 -8.34
C ASN A 93 -5.55 -3.94 -9.05
N GLU A 94 -5.25 -5.10 -8.50
CA GLU A 94 -4.21 -6.00 -9.01
C GLU A 94 -4.47 -6.41 -10.47
N ASN A 95 -5.68 -6.80 -10.80
CA ASN A 95 -5.99 -7.31 -12.14
C ASN A 95 -5.83 -6.21 -13.19
N ILE A 96 -6.32 -5.00 -12.90
CA ILE A 96 -6.18 -3.86 -13.80
C ILE A 96 -4.72 -3.48 -13.97
N PHE A 97 -3.96 -3.41 -12.87
CA PHE A 97 -2.57 -2.97 -12.88
C PHE A 97 -1.66 -4.02 -13.56
N ASN A 98 -1.68 -5.26 -13.09
CA ASN A 98 -0.85 -6.32 -13.66
C ASN A 98 -1.22 -6.62 -15.12
N GLY A 99 -2.51 -6.59 -15.45
CA GLY A 99 -3.00 -6.76 -16.82
C GLY A 99 -2.42 -5.71 -17.75
N TYR A 100 -2.46 -4.43 -17.37
CA TYR A 100 -1.90 -3.35 -18.17
C TYR A 100 -0.41 -3.56 -18.45
N PHE A 101 0.42 -3.82 -17.44
CA PHE A 101 1.86 -3.99 -17.65
C PHE A 101 2.21 -5.25 -18.43
N SER A 102 1.41 -6.32 -18.28
CA SER A 102 1.53 -7.51 -19.13
C SER A 102 1.21 -7.19 -20.60
N ASP A 103 0.13 -6.46 -20.85
CA ASP A 103 -0.28 -6.09 -22.22
C ASP A 103 0.73 -5.12 -22.86
N VAL A 104 1.29 -4.18 -22.08
CA VAL A 104 2.38 -3.31 -22.55
C VAL A 104 3.60 -4.14 -22.96
N GLU A 105 3.97 -5.14 -22.17
CA GLU A 105 5.10 -6.01 -22.51
C GLU A 105 4.85 -6.79 -23.80
N LEU A 106 3.65 -7.36 -23.96
CA LEU A 106 3.24 -8.11 -25.15
C LEU A 106 3.11 -7.22 -26.41
N SER A 107 2.88 -5.92 -26.24
CA SER A 107 2.75 -4.99 -27.35
C SER A 107 4.08 -4.41 -27.85
N LYS A 108 5.20 -4.74 -27.20
CA LYS A 108 6.53 -4.25 -27.59
C LYS A 108 6.84 -4.56 -29.06
N GLY A 109 7.34 -3.55 -29.75
CA GLY A 109 7.63 -3.65 -31.20
C GLY A 109 6.41 -3.39 -32.11
N ASN A 110 5.20 -3.19 -31.56
CA ASN A 110 4.00 -2.82 -32.28
C ASN A 110 3.41 -1.52 -31.71
N SER A 111 3.73 -0.39 -32.29
CA SER A 111 3.31 0.93 -31.77
C SER A 111 1.80 1.10 -31.75
N ALA A 112 1.08 0.62 -32.77
CA ALA A 112 -0.38 0.72 -32.83
C ALA A 112 -1.05 -0.09 -31.73
N LEU A 113 -0.52 -1.28 -31.41
CA LEU A 113 -1.01 -2.11 -30.32
C LEU A 113 -0.72 -1.46 -28.97
N THR A 114 0.50 -0.93 -28.77
CA THR A 114 0.88 -0.21 -27.54
C THR A 114 -0.05 1.00 -27.31
N GLU A 115 -0.33 1.77 -28.34
CA GLU A 115 -1.25 2.91 -28.25
C GLU A 115 -2.68 2.46 -27.89
N LYS A 116 -3.15 1.35 -28.46
CA LYS A 116 -4.45 0.76 -28.09
C LYS A 116 -4.47 0.34 -26.62
N VAL A 117 -3.47 -0.38 -26.14
CA VAL A 117 -3.33 -0.82 -24.74
C VAL A 117 -3.37 0.39 -23.80
N ASN A 118 -2.61 1.44 -24.09
CA ASN A 118 -2.60 2.66 -23.29
C ASN A 118 -3.98 3.33 -23.27
N ARG A 119 -4.62 3.50 -24.44
CA ARG A 119 -5.94 4.10 -24.53
C ARG A 119 -6.98 3.29 -23.73
N ASP A 120 -6.98 1.97 -23.88
CA ASP A 120 -7.91 1.08 -23.17
C ASP A 120 -7.69 1.13 -21.65
N TYR A 121 -6.44 1.23 -21.19
CA TYR A 121 -6.13 1.40 -19.78
C TYR A 121 -6.61 2.76 -19.25
N PHE A 122 -6.21 3.86 -19.88
CA PHE A 122 -6.52 5.21 -19.38
C PHE A 122 -7.98 5.65 -19.59
N SER A 123 -8.78 4.95 -20.40
CA SER A 123 -10.20 5.23 -20.58
C SER A 123 -11.12 4.57 -19.56
N LYS A 124 -10.62 3.63 -18.73
CA LYS A 124 -11.45 2.95 -17.74
C LYS A 124 -12.09 3.92 -16.74
N PRO A 125 -13.28 3.60 -16.21
CA PRO A 125 -13.88 4.35 -15.11
C PRO A 125 -12.94 4.43 -13.90
N ALA A 126 -13.00 5.53 -13.15
CA ALA A 126 -12.13 5.72 -11.99
C ALA A 126 -12.28 4.60 -10.95
N ASP A 127 -13.49 4.10 -10.77
CA ASP A 127 -13.78 3.08 -9.76
C ASP A 127 -13.16 1.70 -10.09
N ASP A 128 -12.73 1.47 -11.34
CA ASP A 128 -12.06 0.23 -11.73
C ASP A 128 -10.61 0.15 -11.21
N TYR A 129 -9.93 1.30 -11.04
CA TYR A 129 -8.50 1.31 -10.73
C TYR A 129 -8.18 0.97 -9.28
N PHE A 130 -9.00 1.42 -8.34
CA PHE A 130 -8.74 1.33 -6.89
C PHE A 130 -9.94 0.73 -6.17
N LEU A 131 -10.35 -0.49 -6.60
CA LEU A 131 -11.48 -1.20 -5.98
C LEU A 131 -11.14 -1.77 -4.59
N ASN A 132 -9.92 -1.64 -4.12
CA ASN A 132 -9.52 -2.20 -2.84
C ASN A 132 -10.00 -1.31 -1.69
N ASN A 133 -11.24 -1.50 -1.28
CA ASN A 133 -11.82 -0.87 -0.09
C ASN A 133 -11.81 -1.77 1.15
N HIS A 134 -11.17 -2.94 1.07
CA HIS A 134 -11.01 -3.81 2.25
C HIS A 134 -10.11 -3.19 3.29
N ILE A 135 -10.48 -3.37 4.54
CA ILE A 135 -9.65 -3.04 5.69
C ILE A 135 -9.11 -4.34 6.24
N ILE A 136 -7.82 -4.52 6.15
CA ILE A 136 -7.14 -5.75 6.60
C ILE A 136 -6.17 -5.43 7.72
N SER A 137 -6.05 -6.37 8.66
CA SER A 137 -5.14 -6.27 9.81
C SER A 137 -4.18 -7.44 9.79
N TYR A 138 -2.91 -7.19 10.03
CA TYR A 138 -1.87 -8.20 10.18
C TYR A 138 -1.43 -8.27 11.64
N ASP A 139 -1.55 -9.45 12.24
CA ASP A 139 -1.03 -9.79 13.57
C ASP A 139 0.35 -10.43 13.42
N PRO A 140 1.45 -9.72 13.73
CA PRO A 140 2.79 -10.26 13.59
C PRO A 140 3.11 -11.37 14.59
N SER A 141 2.44 -11.42 15.75
CA SER A 141 2.65 -12.44 16.76
C SER A 141 2.16 -13.81 16.33
N LYS A 142 1.10 -13.84 15.50
CA LYS A 142 0.49 -15.06 14.96
C LYS A 142 0.81 -15.28 13.49
N ASN A 143 1.45 -14.31 12.83
CA ASN A 143 1.65 -14.31 11.38
C ASN A 143 0.32 -14.49 10.61
N GLN A 144 -0.72 -13.76 11.01
CA GLN A 144 -2.09 -13.95 10.50
C GLN A 144 -2.70 -12.62 10.05
N TRP A 145 -3.56 -12.75 9.03
CA TRP A 145 -4.36 -11.66 8.51
C TRP A 145 -5.82 -11.80 8.93
N LYS A 146 -6.46 -10.66 9.23
CA LYS A 146 -7.89 -10.55 9.54
C LYS A 146 -8.51 -9.49 8.65
N ASN A 147 -9.69 -9.77 8.09
CA ASN A 147 -10.51 -8.75 7.44
C ASN A 147 -11.37 -8.03 8.50
N LEU A 148 -11.26 -6.72 8.58
CA LEU A 148 -12.01 -5.86 9.50
C LEU A 148 -13.23 -5.20 8.82
N GLY A 149 -13.55 -5.59 7.58
CA GLY A 149 -14.64 -5.01 6.80
C GLY A 149 -14.16 -4.18 5.62
N THR A 150 -14.97 -3.21 5.23
CA THR A 150 -14.69 -2.33 4.09
C THR A 150 -14.91 -0.87 4.44
N THR A 151 -14.23 0.03 3.73
CA THR A 151 -14.55 1.46 3.78
C THR A 151 -15.86 1.72 3.02
N PRO A 152 -16.67 2.71 3.44
CA PRO A 152 -17.90 3.11 2.72
C PRO A 152 -17.62 3.97 1.48
N PHE A 153 -16.37 4.13 1.10
CA PHE A 153 -15.91 4.92 -0.03
C PHE A 153 -14.95 4.09 -0.89
N PRO A 154 -14.84 4.41 -2.18
CA PRO A 154 -13.89 3.74 -3.07
C PRO A 154 -12.46 3.83 -2.55
N GLY A 155 -11.69 2.78 -2.75
CA GLY A 155 -10.25 2.81 -2.45
C GLY A 155 -9.55 3.91 -3.23
N THR A 156 -8.43 4.37 -2.69
CA THR A 156 -7.55 5.34 -3.32
C THR A 156 -6.11 4.87 -3.19
N ALA A 157 -5.23 5.34 -4.06
CA ALA A 157 -3.79 5.13 -3.92
C ALA A 157 -3.10 6.42 -3.51
N GLY A 158 -2.04 6.30 -2.70
CA GLY A 158 -1.22 7.45 -2.30
C GLY A 158 -1.96 8.49 -1.44
N SER A 159 -3.00 8.08 -0.71
CA SER A 159 -3.64 8.92 0.31
C SER A 159 -2.70 9.17 1.48
N SER A 160 -2.88 10.28 2.17
CA SER A 160 -2.27 10.46 3.50
C SER A 160 -3.10 9.76 4.56
N VAL A 161 -2.45 9.14 5.53
CA VAL A 161 -3.10 8.53 6.69
C VAL A 161 -2.48 9.04 7.98
N ILE A 162 -3.34 9.36 8.94
CA ILE A 162 -2.94 9.69 10.31
C ILE A 162 -3.80 8.84 11.24
N PHE A 163 -3.20 8.27 12.27
CA PHE A 163 -3.90 7.62 13.36
C PHE A 163 -3.55 8.35 14.66
N ALA A 164 -4.54 8.95 15.28
CA ALA A 164 -4.42 9.70 16.53
C ALA A 164 -5.69 9.57 17.34
N GLU A 165 -5.58 9.46 18.67
CA GLU A 165 -6.71 9.48 19.60
C GLU A 165 -7.84 8.49 19.25
N GLN A 166 -7.47 7.25 18.83
CA GLN A 166 -8.39 6.21 18.38
C GLN A 166 -9.14 6.55 17.07
N GLN A 167 -8.73 7.58 16.38
CA GLN A 167 -9.30 7.98 15.10
C GLN A 167 -8.31 7.83 13.96
N ILE A 168 -8.82 7.39 12.83
CA ILE A 168 -8.11 7.30 11.56
C ILE A 168 -8.54 8.49 10.72
N TYR A 169 -7.60 9.17 10.10
CA TYR A 169 -7.83 10.21 9.10
C TYR A 169 -7.23 9.77 7.78
N ILE A 170 -8.05 9.71 6.73
CA ILE A 170 -7.61 9.40 5.36
C ILE A 170 -7.91 10.62 4.50
N LEU A 171 -6.89 11.21 3.89
CA LEU A 171 -6.98 12.47 3.16
C LEU A 171 -6.55 12.28 1.72
N GLY A 172 -7.39 12.73 0.79
CA GLY A 172 -7.08 12.80 -0.62
C GLY A 172 -6.79 11.45 -1.27
N GLY A 173 -5.75 11.40 -2.09
CA GLY A 173 -5.31 10.25 -2.84
C GLY A 173 -5.74 10.25 -4.30
N GLU A 174 -5.28 9.28 -5.06
CA GLU A 174 -5.55 9.13 -6.47
C GLU A 174 -6.64 8.08 -6.70
N ARG A 175 -7.65 8.42 -7.51
CA ARG A 175 -8.76 7.54 -7.88
C ARG A 175 -8.55 6.84 -9.22
N LYS A 176 -7.72 7.42 -10.06
CA LYS A 176 -7.24 6.84 -11.31
C LYS A 176 -6.00 7.63 -11.74
N PRO A 177 -5.11 7.10 -12.58
CA PRO A 177 -3.93 7.86 -13.03
C PRO A 177 -4.29 9.26 -13.52
N GLY A 178 -3.75 10.28 -12.82
CA GLY A 178 -4.00 11.70 -13.10
C GLY A 178 -5.30 12.27 -12.50
N LEU A 179 -6.13 11.48 -11.81
CA LEU A 179 -7.35 11.96 -11.15
C LEU A 179 -7.21 11.90 -9.64
N ARG A 180 -6.96 13.04 -9.01
CA ARG A 180 -6.82 13.17 -7.55
C ARG A 180 -8.18 13.40 -6.89
N SER A 181 -8.29 12.95 -5.64
CA SER A 181 -9.44 13.15 -4.76
C SER A 181 -9.15 14.26 -3.76
N VAL A 182 -10.11 15.13 -3.51
CA VAL A 182 -10.08 16.09 -2.40
C VAL A 182 -10.82 15.55 -1.17
N ARG A 183 -11.53 14.43 -1.30
CA ARG A 183 -12.35 13.88 -0.21
C ARG A 183 -11.47 13.42 0.95
N SER A 184 -11.99 13.61 2.13
CA SER A 184 -11.32 13.29 3.38
C SER A 184 -12.29 12.55 4.30
N TRP A 185 -11.78 11.60 5.06
CA TRP A 185 -12.57 10.73 5.91
C TRP A 185 -11.95 10.59 7.28
N THR A 186 -12.80 10.47 8.30
CA THR A 186 -12.38 10.02 9.62
C THR A 186 -13.07 8.71 9.97
N GLY A 187 -12.35 7.83 10.64
CA GLY A 187 -12.86 6.56 11.14
C GLY A 187 -12.59 6.42 12.62
N GLU A 188 -13.64 6.26 13.42
CA GLU A 188 -13.53 5.92 14.84
C GLU A 188 -13.40 4.42 15.00
N LEU A 189 -12.28 3.98 15.56
CA LEU A 189 -11.98 2.55 15.74
C LEU A 189 -12.49 2.10 17.11
N SER A 190 -13.44 1.16 17.12
CA SER A 190 -13.93 0.53 18.34
C SER A 190 -13.92 -0.99 18.17
N HIS A 191 -13.16 -1.70 19.02
CA HIS A 191 -12.96 -3.14 18.93
C HIS A 191 -12.50 -3.55 17.50
N ASP A 192 -13.35 -4.25 16.75
CA ASP A 192 -13.09 -4.75 15.39
C ASP A 192 -13.89 -3.99 14.30
N ARG A 193 -14.44 -2.82 14.62
CA ARG A 193 -15.27 -2.04 13.69
C ARG A 193 -14.79 -0.60 13.60
N ILE A 194 -14.94 -0.04 12.41
CA ILE A 194 -14.64 1.36 12.16
C ILE A 194 -15.91 2.06 11.74
N LYS A 195 -16.28 3.11 12.48
CA LYS A 195 -17.39 3.99 12.13
C LYS A 195 -16.83 5.17 11.35
N TRP A 196 -17.18 5.27 10.08
CA TRP A 196 -16.67 6.28 9.17
C TRP A 196 -17.59 7.50 9.11
N SER A 197 -16.98 8.67 8.96
CA SER A 197 -17.64 9.95 8.68
C SER A 197 -16.82 10.72 7.64
N GLU A 198 -17.51 11.44 6.75
CA GLU A 198 -16.83 12.31 5.79
C GLU A 198 -16.44 13.63 6.46
N LEU A 199 -15.24 14.08 6.18
CA LEU A 199 -14.72 15.38 6.61
C LEU A 199 -14.84 16.41 5.48
N PRO A 200 -14.72 17.72 5.80
CA PRO A 200 -14.53 18.73 4.78
C PRO A 200 -13.38 18.33 3.84
N PRO A 201 -13.52 18.60 2.52
CA PRO A 201 -12.48 18.27 1.57
C PRO A 201 -11.20 19.07 1.84
N VAL A 202 -10.05 18.51 1.44
CA VAL A 202 -8.80 19.30 1.40
C VAL A 202 -8.93 20.41 0.37
N ALA A 203 -8.22 21.53 0.58
CA ALA A 203 -8.37 22.72 -0.25
C ALA A 203 -7.93 22.51 -1.72
N SER A 204 -7.07 21.53 -1.98
CA SER A 204 -6.56 21.21 -3.32
C SER A 204 -6.15 19.74 -3.36
N PRO A 205 -6.37 19.02 -4.48
CA PRO A 205 -5.97 17.62 -4.63
C PRO A 205 -4.45 17.45 -4.79
#